data_f2f9c1e4801b683e21870b7f61515c56
#
_entry.id   f2f9c1e4801b683e21870b7f61515c56
#
_cell.length_a   1.000
_cell.length_b   1.000
_cell.length_c   1.000
_cell.angle_alpha   90.00
_cell.angle_beta   90.00
_cell.angle_gamma   90.00
#
_symmetry.space_group_name_H-M   'P 1'
#
loop_
_entity.id
_entity.type
_entity.pdbx_description
1 polymer ?
#
loop_
_entity_poly.entity_id
_entity_poly.type
_entity_poly.pdbx_seq_one_letter_code
_entity_poly.pdbx_strand_id
1 'polypeptide(L)'
;MIGAIVAKRAVADAFESLNRHDLSKFMSVWRDDGMIIFPGEIPESGTYKGKSAVESWFRNFLEQFPKIRFDIQDICVGNIFALTGTNVVAVHWNIHLTNRNGRVGQNSGVSVLSIKGGKVFLLKDFVFDQAENFKLNWSAH
;
A
#
# COMPACT_ATOMS: atom_id res chain seq x y z
N MET A 1 14.37 15.01 12.97
CA MET A 1 14.63 13.55 13.09
C MET A 1 13.49 12.79 13.77
N ILE A 2 12.88 13.35 14.82
CA ILE A 2 11.70 12.74 15.48
C ILE A 2 10.56 12.52 14.47
N GLY A 3 10.29 13.51 13.61
CA GLY A 3 9.26 13.40 12.58
C GLY A 3 9.50 12.25 11.60
N ALA A 4 10.75 11.97 11.24
CA ALA A 4 11.11 10.84 10.38
C ALA A 4 10.85 9.50 11.08
N ILE A 5 11.14 9.39 12.37
CA ILE A 5 10.89 8.18 13.16
C ILE A 5 9.39 7.93 13.27
N VAL A 6 8.60 8.98 13.51
CA VAL A 6 7.13 8.90 13.58
C VAL A 6 6.56 8.46 12.23
N ALA A 7 7.04 9.04 11.13
CA ALA A 7 6.60 8.68 9.78
C ALA A 7 6.91 7.23 9.46
N LYS A 8 8.12 6.75 9.78
CA LYS A 8 8.50 5.35 9.58
C LYS A 8 7.59 4.39 10.35
N ARG A 9 7.34 4.69 11.62
CA ARG A 9 6.48 3.85 12.47
C ARG A 9 5.04 3.83 11.94
N ALA A 10 4.50 4.99 11.61
CA ALA A 10 3.13 5.10 11.10
C ALA A 10 2.94 4.29 9.80
N VAL A 11 3.91 4.35 8.90
CA VAL A 11 3.89 3.60 7.64
C VAL A 11 4.04 2.10 7.89
N ALA A 12 4.95 1.70 8.77
CA ALA A 12 5.10 0.28 9.15
C ALA A 12 3.81 -0.27 9.77
N ASP A 13 3.16 0.48 10.64
CA ASP A 13 1.89 0.10 11.25
C ASP A 13 0.76 -0.02 10.22
N ALA A 14 0.75 0.85 9.20
CA ALA A 14 -0.21 0.78 8.11
C ALA A 14 -0.07 -0.52 7.31
N PHE A 15 1.14 -0.91 6.93
CA PHE A 15 1.38 -2.19 6.26
C PHE A 15 1.01 -3.38 7.13
N GLU A 16 1.30 -3.33 8.43
CA GLU A 16 0.91 -4.38 9.36
C GLU A 16 -0.61 -4.50 9.49
N SER A 17 -1.33 -3.39 9.40
CA SER A 17 -2.80 -3.40 9.37
C SER A 17 -3.33 -4.16 8.15
N LEU A 18 -2.69 -4.01 6.98
CA LEU A 18 -3.02 -4.79 5.79
C LEU A 18 -2.73 -6.28 6.00
N ASN A 19 -1.59 -6.62 6.60
CA ASN A 19 -1.25 -8.00 6.92
C ASN A 19 -2.31 -8.66 7.82
N ARG A 20 -2.92 -7.89 8.71
CA ARG A 20 -3.97 -8.35 9.63
C ARG A 20 -5.38 -8.25 9.05
N HIS A 21 -5.53 -7.80 7.81
CA HIS A 21 -6.84 -7.52 7.20
C HIS A 21 -7.68 -6.52 8.00
N ASP A 22 -7.01 -5.61 8.71
CA ASP A 22 -7.68 -4.54 9.47
C ASP A 22 -7.84 -3.29 8.59
N LEU A 23 -8.84 -3.32 7.71
CA LEU A 23 -9.11 -2.23 6.77
C LEU A 23 -9.47 -0.93 7.48
N SER A 24 -10.25 -1.01 8.55
CA SER A 24 -10.65 0.16 9.33
C SER A 24 -9.46 0.92 9.88
N LYS A 25 -8.51 0.19 10.50
CA LYS A 25 -7.28 0.78 11.03
C LYS A 25 -6.42 1.35 9.89
N PHE A 26 -6.28 0.61 8.80
CA PHE A 26 -5.53 1.08 7.63
C PHE A 26 -6.11 2.39 7.08
N MET A 27 -7.43 2.46 6.94
CA MET A 27 -8.09 3.66 6.40
C MET A 27 -8.09 4.85 7.36
N SER A 28 -7.91 4.62 8.67
CA SER A 28 -7.92 5.71 9.66
C SER A 28 -6.79 6.73 9.47
N VAL A 29 -5.71 6.34 8.78
CA VAL A 29 -4.57 7.23 8.54
C VAL A 29 -4.63 7.94 7.18
N TRP A 30 -5.73 7.78 6.45
CA TRP A 30 -5.94 8.40 5.14
C TRP A 30 -6.67 9.73 5.24
N ARG A 31 -6.27 10.66 4.36
CA ARG A 31 -7.02 11.90 4.15
C ARG A 31 -8.29 11.62 3.34
N ASP A 32 -9.30 12.47 3.51
CA ASP A 32 -10.55 12.35 2.74
C ASP A 32 -10.32 12.55 1.23
N ASP A 33 -9.32 13.36 0.86
CA ASP A 33 -8.90 13.60 -0.52
C ASP A 33 -7.78 12.65 -0.99
N GLY A 34 -7.56 11.56 -0.27
CA GLY A 34 -6.51 10.59 -0.58
C GLY A 34 -6.69 9.91 -1.93
N MET A 35 -5.58 9.43 -2.49
CA MET A 35 -5.55 8.84 -3.82
C MET A 35 -4.58 7.67 -3.88
N ILE A 36 -4.94 6.62 -4.62
CA ILE A 36 -4.04 5.52 -4.94
C ILE A 36 -3.83 5.44 -6.45
N ILE A 37 -2.59 5.15 -6.85
CA ILE A 37 -2.23 4.83 -8.23
C ILE A 37 -1.64 3.43 -8.22
N PHE A 38 -2.31 2.50 -8.90
CA PHE A 38 -1.87 1.11 -8.99
C PHE A 38 -1.45 0.77 -10.42
N PRO A 39 -0.26 0.14 -10.58
CA PRO A 39 0.35 -0.07 -11.90
C PRO A 39 -0.22 -1.26 -12.66
N GLY A 40 0.26 -1.44 -13.88
CA GLY A 40 0.03 -2.62 -14.68
C GLY A 40 -1.16 -2.53 -15.61
N GLU A 41 -1.52 -3.69 -16.15
CA GLU A 41 -2.58 -3.85 -17.14
C GLU A 41 -3.60 -4.89 -16.68
N ILE A 42 -4.05 -4.76 -15.44
CA ILE A 42 -5.11 -5.59 -14.86
C ILE A 42 -6.34 -4.73 -14.62
N PRO A 43 -7.53 -5.31 -14.38
CA PRO A 43 -8.74 -4.53 -14.12
C PRO A 43 -8.60 -3.55 -12.95
N GLU A 44 -7.80 -3.88 -11.95
CA GLU A 44 -7.56 -3.07 -10.76
C GLU A 44 -6.52 -1.96 -10.97
N SER A 45 -5.85 -1.92 -12.12
CA SER A 45 -4.87 -0.86 -12.42
C SER A 45 -5.56 0.48 -12.66
N GLY A 46 -4.87 1.58 -12.30
CA GLY A 46 -5.35 2.93 -12.55
C GLY A 46 -5.25 3.83 -11.34
N THR A 47 -5.98 4.94 -11.41
CA THR A 47 -5.99 5.99 -10.40
C THR A 47 -7.36 6.04 -9.73
N TYR A 48 -7.37 5.99 -8.40
CA TYR A 48 -8.59 6.01 -7.59
C TYR A 48 -8.52 7.19 -6.63
N LYS A 49 -9.44 8.15 -6.81
CA LYS A 49 -9.45 9.43 -6.09
C LYS A 49 -10.53 9.46 -5.02
N GLY A 50 -10.15 9.93 -3.83
CA GLY A 50 -11.02 10.07 -2.68
C GLY A 50 -10.98 8.85 -1.77
N LYS A 51 -11.16 9.09 -0.47
CA LYS A 51 -11.04 8.04 0.55
C LYS A 51 -11.98 6.86 0.32
N SER A 52 -13.21 7.12 -0.12
CA SER A 52 -14.17 6.05 -0.41
C SER A 52 -13.71 5.14 -1.54
N ALA A 53 -13.15 5.71 -2.62
CA ALA A 53 -12.61 4.94 -3.75
C ALA A 53 -11.38 4.14 -3.33
N VAL A 54 -10.50 4.74 -2.53
CA VAL A 54 -9.32 4.06 -1.96
C VAL A 54 -9.75 2.90 -1.08
N GLU A 55 -10.72 3.12 -0.19
CA GLU A 55 -11.24 2.05 0.68
C GLU A 55 -11.84 0.90 -0.11
N SER A 56 -12.61 1.18 -1.15
CA SER A 56 -13.19 0.15 -2.02
C SER A 56 -12.11 -0.66 -2.73
N TRP A 57 -11.05 0.00 -3.18
CA TRP A 57 -9.92 -0.68 -3.81
C TRP A 57 -9.23 -1.65 -2.83
N PHE A 58 -8.92 -1.19 -1.61
CA PHE A 58 -8.29 -2.05 -0.60
C PHE A 58 -9.22 -3.14 -0.08
N ARG A 59 -10.53 -2.89 0.00
CA ARG A 59 -11.48 -3.94 0.33
C ARG A 59 -11.44 -5.06 -0.70
N ASN A 60 -11.47 -4.71 -1.99
CA ASN A 60 -11.33 -5.68 -3.07
C ASN A 60 -10.01 -6.43 -3.00
N PHE A 61 -8.90 -5.74 -2.73
CA PHE A 61 -7.59 -6.35 -2.55
C PHE A 61 -7.60 -7.41 -1.45
N LEU A 62 -8.13 -7.06 -0.27
CA LEU A 62 -8.18 -7.99 0.86
C LEU A 62 -9.15 -9.16 0.61
N GLU A 63 -10.22 -8.94 -0.16
CA GLU A 63 -11.15 -10.01 -0.55
C GLU A 63 -10.53 -10.97 -1.57
N GLN A 64 -9.79 -10.45 -2.54
CA GLN A 64 -9.09 -11.28 -3.52
C GLN A 64 -7.96 -12.10 -2.91
N PHE A 65 -7.30 -11.57 -1.89
CA PHE A 65 -6.14 -12.19 -1.26
C PHE A 65 -6.39 -12.47 0.22
N PRO A 66 -7.05 -13.59 0.56
CA PRO A 66 -7.29 -13.95 1.98
C PRO A 66 -6.02 -14.14 2.79
N LYS A 67 -4.90 -14.42 2.14
CA LYS A 67 -3.59 -14.50 2.79
C LYS A 67 -2.64 -13.52 2.13
N ILE A 68 -2.17 -12.55 2.89
CA ILE A 68 -1.13 -11.62 2.47
C ILE A 68 -0.11 -11.45 3.58
N ARG A 69 1.15 -11.27 3.18
CA ARG A 69 2.20 -10.87 4.09
C ARG A 69 3.15 -9.93 3.35
N PHE A 70 3.12 -8.66 3.74
CA PHE A 70 4.15 -7.71 3.38
C PHE A 70 5.32 -7.87 4.33
N ASP A 71 6.50 -8.15 3.79
CA ASP A 71 7.76 -8.14 4.51
C ASP A 71 8.50 -6.86 4.10
N ILE A 72 8.53 -5.88 5.01
CA ILE A 72 9.20 -4.60 4.74
C ILE A 72 10.71 -4.79 4.79
N GLN A 73 11.39 -4.39 3.71
CA GLN A 73 12.85 -4.45 3.59
C GLN A 73 13.48 -3.14 4.00
N ASP A 74 12.98 -2.03 3.49
CA ASP A 74 13.50 -0.68 3.74
C ASP A 74 12.36 0.32 3.82
N ILE A 75 12.52 1.33 4.67
CA ILE A 75 11.66 2.52 4.70
C ILE A 75 12.58 3.74 4.59
N CYS A 76 12.40 4.51 3.53
CA CYS A 76 13.18 5.71 3.25
C CYS A 76 12.30 6.94 3.37
N VAL A 77 12.71 7.89 4.21
CA VAL A 77 11.99 9.16 4.41
C VAL A 77 12.69 10.24 3.61
N GLY A 78 11.92 10.96 2.79
CA GLY A 78 12.46 11.97 1.89
C GLY A 78 13.04 13.20 2.59
N ASN A 79 12.43 13.62 3.70
CA ASN A 79 12.91 14.76 4.48
C ASN A 79 12.93 14.42 5.96
N ILE A 80 14.14 14.14 6.48
CA ILE A 80 14.35 13.79 7.88
C ILE A 80 14.16 14.98 8.85
N PHE A 81 14.13 16.20 8.32
CA PHE A 81 13.96 17.41 9.12
C PHE A 81 12.53 17.98 9.08
N ALA A 82 11.60 17.32 8.37
CA ALA A 82 10.23 17.80 8.30
C ALA A 82 9.56 17.75 9.67
N LEU A 83 9.00 18.88 10.09
CA LEU A 83 8.30 19.03 11.37
C LEU A 83 6.79 19.25 11.19
N THR A 84 6.31 19.39 9.95
CA THR A 84 4.94 19.82 9.64
C THR A 84 3.98 18.68 9.37
N GLY A 85 4.42 17.42 9.51
CA GLY A 85 3.62 16.26 9.11
C GLY A 85 3.53 16.08 7.59
N THR A 86 4.30 16.83 6.81
CA THR A 86 4.39 16.69 5.35
C THR A 86 5.69 16.00 4.99
N ASN A 87 5.58 14.86 4.30
CA ASN A 87 6.76 14.08 3.92
C ASN A 87 6.44 13.15 2.75
N VAL A 88 7.49 12.61 2.15
CA VAL A 88 7.40 11.50 1.20
C VAL A 88 8.15 10.33 1.79
N VAL A 89 7.52 9.17 1.79
CA VAL A 89 8.10 7.93 2.33
C VAL A 89 8.06 6.86 1.26
N ALA A 90 9.21 6.24 0.97
CA ALA A 90 9.29 5.09 0.08
C ALA A 90 9.46 3.82 0.91
N VAL A 91 8.64 2.81 0.63
CA VAL A 91 8.66 1.52 1.32
C VAL A 91 8.99 0.44 0.31
N HIS A 92 10.14 -0.19 0.46
CA HIS A 92 10.53 -1.37 -0.31
C HIS A 92 10.02 -2.61 0.42
N TRP A 93 9.23 -3.43 -0.25
CA TRP A 93 8.60 -4.61 0.34
C TRP A 93 8.69 -5.83 -0.58
N ASN A 94 8.68 -6.99 0.04
CA ASN A 94 8.32 -8.25 -0.60
C ASN A 94 6.91 -8.61 -0.13
N ILE A 95 6.10 -9.16 -1.03
CA ILE A 95 4.77 -9.64 -0.69
C ILE A 95 4.66 -11.14 -0.99
N HIS A 96 4.10 -11.87 -0.04
CA HIS A 96 3.65 -13.25 -0.21
C HIS A 96 2.12 -13.22 -0.13
N LEU A 97 1.47 -13.85 -1.08
CA LEU A 97 0.02 -13.82 -1.15
C LEU A 97 -0.55 -15.15 -1.63
N THR A 98 -1.78 -15.40 -1.24
CA THR A 98 -2.60 -16.49 -1.76
C THR A 98 -3.95 -15.89 -2.13
N ASN A 99 -4.34 -16.02 -3.39
CA ASN A 99 -5.64 -15.53 -3.81
C ASN A 99 -6.76 -16.49 -3.39
N ARG A 100 -8.01 -16.06 -3.52
CA ARG A 100 -9.16 -16.85 -3.07
C ARG A 100 -9.39 -18.13 -3.87
N ASN A 101 -8.72 -18.31 -5.00
CA ASN A 101 -8.71 -19.56 -5.75
C ASN A 101 -7.58 -20.50 -5.30
N GLY A 102 -6.81 -20.13 -4.28
CA GLY A 102 -5.72 -20.93 -3.73
C GLY A 102 -4.39 -20.78 -4.46
N ARG A 103 -4.28 -19.87 -5.44
CA ARG A 103 -3.02 -19.61 -6.13
C ARG A 103 -2.07 -18.84 -5.23
N VAL A 104 -0.89 -19.41 -5.02
CA VAL A 104 0.19 -18.80 -4.25
C VAL A 104 1.06 -17.96 -5.18
N GLY A 105 1.43 -16.78 -4.74
CA GLY A 105 2.31 -15.89 -5.47
C GLY A 105 3.21 -15.08 -4.56
N GLN A 106 4.24 -14.50 -5.17
CA GLN A 106 5.13 -13.55 -4.50
C GLN A 106 5.59 -12.50 -5.49
N ASN A 107 5.90 -11.33 -4.96
CA ASN A 107 6.38 -10.21 -5.74
C ASN A 107 7.19 -9.27 -4.85
N SER A 108 7.79 -8.27 -5.44
CA SER A 108 8.41 -7.18 -4.71
C SER A 108 8.01 -5.85 -5.35
N GLY A 109 8.20 -4.78 -4.61
CA GLY A 109 7.89 -3.47 -5.12
C GLY A 109 8.25 -2.37 -4.16
N VAL A 110 7.88 -1.17 -4.57
CA VAL A 110 8.04 0.05 -3.77
C VAL A 110 6.72 0.80 -3.77
N SER A 111 6.24 1.12 -2.58
CA SER A 111 5.15 2.08 -2.40
C SER A 111 5.73 3.43 -2.05
N VAL A 112 5.36 4.46 -2.80
CA VAL A 112 5.71 5.84 -2.48
C VAL A 112 4.48 6.51 -1.90
N LEU A 113 4.59 6.95 -0.63
CA LEU A 113 3.51 7.60 0.10
C LEU A 113 3.82 9.06 0.28
N SER A 114 2.89 9.92 -0.12
CA SER A 114 2.91 11.34 0.21
C SER A 114 2.02 11.58 1.42
N ILE A 115 2.58 12.21 2.45
CA ILE A 115 1.92 12.45 3.72
C ILE A 115 1.72 13.96 3.87
N LYS A 116 0.51 14.37 4.24
CA LYS A 116 0.16 15.76 4.56
C LYS A 116 -0.62 15.81 5.87
N GLY A 117 -0.17 16.66 6.80
CA GLY A 117 -0.83 16.78 8.10
C GLY A 117 -0.85 15.46 8.87
N GLY A 118 0.17 14.63 8.72
CA GLY A 118 0.27 13.33 9.37
C GLY A 118 -0.59 12.23 8.76
N LYS A 119 -1.29 12.49 7.66
CA LYS A 119 -2.16 11.51 6.99
C LYS A 119 -1.72 11.27 5.55
N VAL A 120 -2.02 10.08 5.04
CA VAL A 120 -1.68 9.69 3.68
C VAL A 120 -2.59 10.42 2.68
N PHE A 121 -1.95 11.11 1.76
CA PHE A 121 -2.59 11.83 0.67
C PHE A 121 -2.51 11.06 -0.64
N LEU A 122 -1.37 10.42 -0.92
CA LEU A 122 -1.14 9.66 -2.14
C LEU A 122 -0.35 8.41 -1.81
N LEU A 123 -0.77 7.27 -2.35
CA LEU A 123 0.00 6.05 -2.40
C LEU A 123 0.16 5.66 -3.86
N LYS A 124 1.40 5.58 -4.33
CA LYS A 124 1.72 5.13 -5.69
C LYS A 124 2.57 3.87 -5.60
N ASP A 125 2.09 2.79 -6.18
CA ASP A 125 2.79 1.50 -6.17
C ASP A 125 3.60 1.29 -7.44
N PHE A 126 4.79 0.72 -7.25
CA PHE A 126 5.67 0.23 -8.29
C PHE A 126 5.91 -1.25 -8.03
N VAL A 127 5.35 -2.11 -8.86
CA VAL A 127 5.45 -3.56 -8.72
C VAL A 127 6.51 -4.08 -9.67
N PHE A 128 7.44 -4.89 -9.16
CA PHE A 128 8.62 -5.32 -9.92
C PHE A 128 8.25 -6.26 -11.08
N ASP A 129 7.52 -7.35 -10.78
CA ASP A 129 7.09 -8.31 -11.79
C ASP A 129 5.62 -8.08 -12.15
N GLN A 130 5.36 -7.66 -13.37
CA GLN A 130 4.02 -7.44 -13.92
C GLN A 130 3.69 -8.41 -15.05
N ALA A 131 4.45 -9.50 -15.18
CA ALA A 131 4.26 -10.52 -16.19
C ALA A 131 3.07 -11.43 -15.86
N GLU A 132 3.05 -12.62 -16.45
CA GLU A 132 1.92 -13.55 -16.39
C GLU A 132 1.50 -13.92 -14.95
N ASN A 133 2.46 -14.18 -14.07
CA ASN A 133 2.15 -14.53 -12.67
C ASN A 133 1.40 -13.43 -11.93
N PHE A 134 1.78 -12.18 -12.14
CA PHE A 134 1.06 -11.03 -11.57
C PHE A 134 -0.39 -10.99 -12.06
N LYS A 135 -0.61 -11.13 -13.36
CA LYS A 135 -1.94 -11.14 -13.95
C LYS A 135 -2.80 -12.29 -13.43
N LEU A 136 -2.22 -13.48 -13.33
CA LEU A 136 -2.90 -14.67 -12.82
C LEU A 136 -3.25 -14.55 -11.33
N ASN A 137 -2.37 -13.96 -10.52
CA ASN A 137 -2.66 -13.75 -9.10
C ASN A 137 -3.88 -12.84 -8.89
N TRP A 138 -4.03 -11.81 -9.72
CA TRP A 138 -5.14 -10.86 -9.66
C TRP A 138 -6.41 -11.33 -10.39
N SER A 139 -6.44 -12.52 -10.93
CA SER A 139 -7.58 -13.04 -11.72
C SER A 139 -8.62 -13.79 -10.89
N ALA A 140 -8.56 -13.75 -9.58
CA ALA A 140 -9.48 -14.46 -8.68
C ALA A 140 -10.76 -13.63 -8.44
N HIS A 141 -11.63 -13.59 -9.43
CA HIS A 141 -12.90 -12.87 -9.35
C HIS A 141 -14.08 -13.74 -8.90
#